data_289f3beefca966b38fceead907bdaa68
#
_entry.id   289f3beefca966b38fceead907bdaa68
#
_cell.length_a   1.000
_cell.length_b   1.000
_cell.length_c   1.000
_cell.angle_alpha   90.00
_cell.angle_beta   90.00
_cell.angle_gamma   90.00
#
_symmetry.space_group_name_H-M   'P 1'
#
loop_
_entity.id
_entity.type
_entity.pdbx_description
1 polymer ?
#
loop_
_entity_poly.entity_id
_entity_poly.type
_entity_poly.pdbx_seq_one_letter_code
_entity_poly.pdbx_strand_id
1 'polypeptide(L)'
;MKELIVVVISMTFTILLVRGDLAVKETQEKIILSDASNTVLVYHKKEIKPPEGADPNYKRSAFIHPIKTPQGAVLTSIHPKDHIHHMGLWNAWVKTSYENREIDFWNLKKAQGSVQYAETLSIHDHKSEKGFTVIQNHVAFDPDKKSKIIIKENFTIKLSKKNNKYFIDYISNQKNITDTDFILPSYRYGGPIAYRGPEHWNSDNSKVLTSEGKNRNNGHATRANWCSFTGPTKSGEATFCILSHSSNHDSPQRVRIWSNENHNGAIFFNYVPAQEKSWNIKAGMNANFKYRIILSDENLSSTKIKDYWVNYNKD
;
A
#
# COMPACT_ATOMS: atom_id res chain seq x y z
N MET A 1 24.32 -39.63 -62.47
CA MET A 1 24.21 -39.37 -60.99
C MET A 1 23.88 -37.94 -60.85
N LYS A 2 22.64 -37.64 -60.30
CA LYS A 2 22.18 -36.27 -60.02
C LYS A 2 22.46 -36.02 -58.54
N GLU A 3 23.32 -35.08 -58.23
CA GLU A 3 23.59 -34.68 -56.87
C GLU A 3 22.40 -33.80 -56.35
N LEU A 4 21.84 -34.20 -55.21
CA LEU A 4 20.75 -33.49 -54.50
C LEU A 4 21.39 -32.47 -53.52
N ILE A 5 21.35 -31.21 -53.86
CA ILE A 5 21.78 -30.13 -52.93
C ILE A 5 20.64 -29.87 -51.93
N VAL A 6 20.86 -30.26 -50.68
CA VAL A 6 19.94 -29.92 -49.56
C VAL A 6 20.36 -28.57 -49.00
N VAL A 7 19.54 -27.55 -49.28
CA VAL A 7 19.71 -26.21 -48.65
C VAL A 7 19.00 -26.21 -47.28
N VAL A 8 19.78 -26.22 -46.21
CA VAL A 8 19.25 -26.05 -44.83
C VAL A 8 19.10 -24.56 -44.53
N ILE A 9 17.87 -24.06 -44.56
CA ILE A 9 17.56 -22.69 -44.14
C ILE A 9 17.47 -22.69 -42.59
N SER A 10 18.50 -22.17 -41.94
CA SER A 10 18.49 -21.90 -40.49
C SER A 10 17.67 -20.64 -40.20
N MET A 11 16.46 -20.80 -39.68
CA MET A 11 15.65 -19.71 -39.21
C MET A 11 16.11 -19.32 -37.80
N THR A 12 16.95 -18.30 -37.69
CA THR A 12 17.29 -17.67 -36.40
C THR A 12 16.09 -16.86 -35.90
N PHE A 13 15.38 -17.40 -34.92
CA PHE A 13 14.37 -16.64 -34.16
C PHE A 13 15.10 -15.64 -33.24
N THR A 14 15.14 -14.38 -33.64
CA THR A 14 15.57 -13.29 -32.77
C THR A 14 14.41 -13.00 -31.81
N ILE A 15 14.49 -13.51 -30.59
CA ILE A 15 13.58 -13.11 -29.52
C ILE A 15 13.93 -11.65 -29.18
N LEU A 16 13.16 -10.71 -29.71
CA LEU A 16 13.19 -9.32 -29.23
C LEU A 16 12.64 -9.34 -27.80
N LEU A 17 13.52 -9.32 -26.81
CA LEU A 17 13.16 -8.99 -25.43
C LEU A 17 12.69 -7.54 -25.44
N VAL A 18 11.38 -7.32 -25.54
CA VAL A 18 10.77 -6.01 -25.29
C VAL A 18 11.05 -5.71 -23.82
N ARG A 19 12.09 -4.92 -23.59
CA ARG A 19 12.41 -4.38 -22.27
C ARG A 19 11.30 -3.37 -21.98
N GLY A 20 10.31 -3.76 -21.19
CA GLY A 20 9.24 -2.85 -20.76
C GLY A 20 9.85 -1.63 -20.08
N ASP A 21 9.55 -0.46 -20.59
CA ASP A 21 9.96 0.78 -19.96
C ASP A 21 8.87 1.21 -18.98
N LEU A 22 9.28 1.50 -17.74
CA LEU A 22 8.39 2.09 -16.75
C LEU A 22 7.93 3.46 -17.26
N ALA A 23 6.66 3.77 -17.02
CA ALA A 23 6.07 5.06 -17.37
C ALA A 23 5.19 5.60 -16.25
N VAL A 24 5.03 6.92 -16.20
CA VAL A 24 4.11 7.62 -15.32
C VAL A 24 3.18 8.50 -16.15
N LYS A 25 1.88 8.43 -15.85
CA LYS A 25 0.86 9.28 -16.51
C LYS A 25 -0.06 9.87 -15.45
N GLU A 26 -0.17 11.18 -15.45
CA GLU A 26 -1.13 11.90 -14.63
C GLU A 26 -2.36 12.32 -15.45
N THR A 27 -3.54 12.24 -14.84
CA THR A 27 -4.81 12.75 -15.34
C THR A 27 -5.47 13.63 -14.27
N GLN A 28 -6.62 14.21 -14.55
CA GLN A 28 -7.40 14.92 -13.52
C GLN A 28 -7.85 14.02 -12.37
N GLU A 29 -8.09 12.72 -12.62
CA GLU A 29 -8.69 11.80 -11.65
C GLU A 29 -7.67 10.88 -10.97
N LYS A 30 -6.52 10.60 -11.59
CA LYS A 30 -5.58 9.58 -11.14
C LYS A 30 -4.17 9.78 -11.65
N ILE A 31 -3.21 9.13 -10.96
CA ILE A 31 -1.83 8.93 -11.43
C ILE A 31 -1.63 7.44 -11.65
N ILE A 32 -1.10 7.07 -12.81
CA ILE A 32 -0.91 5.68 -13.24
C ILE A 32 0.58 5.45 -13.42
N LEU A 33 1.12 4.42 -12.77
CA LEU A 33 2.45 3.87 -13.06
C LEU A 33 2.27 2.58 -13.84
N SER A 34 3.02 2.44 -14.94
CA SER A 34 2.93 1.30 -15.85
C SER A 34 4.31 0.73 -16.21
N ASP A 35 4.33 -0.50 -16.70
CA ASP A 35 5.47 -1.19 -17.28
C ASP A 35 5.06 -1.64 -18.69
N ALA A 36 5.62 -1.02 -19.70
CA ALA A 36 5.11 -1.08 -21.08
C ALA A 36 3.59 -0.73 -21.11
N SER A 37 2.74 -1.61 -21.65
CA SER A 37 1.29 -1.45 -21.69
C SER A 37 0.57 -1.86 -20.40
N ASN A 38 1.28 -2.48 -19.44
CA ASN A 38 0.68 -3.03 -18.22
C ASN A 38 0.63 -1.98 -17.11
N THR A 39 -0.57 -1.66 -16.63
CA THR A 39 -0.71 -0.87 -15.40
C THR A 39 -0.14 -1.63 -14.22
N VAL A 40 0.81 -1.03 -13.49
CA VAL A 40 1.37 -1.57 -12.25
C VAL A 40 0.57 -1.10 -11.05
N LEU A 41 0.32 0.22 -10.95
CA LEU A 41 -0.52 0.78 -9.89
C LEU A 41 -1.26 2.03 -10.34
N VAL A 42 -2.36 2.32 -9.65
CA VAL A 42 -3.15 3.55 -9.84
C VAL A 42 -3.36 4.22 -8.49
N TYR A 43 -2.94 5.47 -8.37
CA TYR A 43 -3.29 6.36 -7.27
C TYR A 43 -4.52 7.19 -7.65
N HIS A 44 -5.54 7.18 -6.78
CA HIS A 44 -6.81 7.87 -7.00
C HIS A 44 -6.79 9.28 -6.39
N LYS A 45 -6.81 10.28 -7.25
CA LYS A 45 -6.93 11.70 -6.91
C LYS A 45 -8.38 12.10 -6.64
N LYS A 46 -9.30 11.59 -7.47
CA LYS A 46 -10.73 11.80 -7.34
C LYS A 46 -11.37 10.79 -6.39
N GLU A 47 -12.37 11.22 -5.65
CA GLU A 47 -13.16 10.35 -4.80
C GLU A 47 -13.83 9.24 -5.61
N ILE A 48 -13.64 8.00 -5.17
CA ILE A 48 -14.39 6.84 -5.64
C ILE A 48 -15.61 6.67 -4.73
N LYS A 49 -16.77 6.56 -5.34
CA LYS A 49 -18.04 6.30 -4.63
C LYS A 49 -18.06 4.86 -4.14
N PRO A 50 -18.70 4.58 -3.01
CA PRO A 50 -18.95 3.21 -2.57
C PRO A 50 -19.93 2.50 -3.54
N PRO A 51 -20.04 1.16 -3.45
CA PRO A 51 -21.05 0.39 -4.19
C PRO A 51 -22.47 0.90 -3.94
N GLU A 52 -23.36 0.66 -4.91
CA GLU A 52 -24.76 1.00 -4.78
C GLU A 52 -25.39 0.36 -3.52
N GLY A 53 -26.22 1.11 -2.82
CA GLY A 53 -26.85 0.69 -1.56
C GLY A 53 -25.96 0.83 -0.31
N ALA A 54 -24.67 1.13 -0.46
CA ALA A 54 -23.81 1.42 0.67
C ALA A 54 -23.91 2.90 1.12
N ASP A 55 -23.55 3.16 2.39
CA ASP A 55 -23.52 4.52 2.93
C ASP A 55 -22.61 5.42 2.09
N PRO A 56 -23.07 6.57 1.59
CA PRO A 56 -22.29 7.48 0.75
C PRO A 56 -21.04 8.06 1.45
N ASN A 57 -20.98 8.02 2.77
CA ASN A 57 -19.82 8.45 3.54
C ASN A 57 -18.57 7.56 3.31
N TYR A 58 -18.72 6.35 2.78
CA TYR A 58 -17.60 5.48 2.40
C TYR A 58 -16.84 5.94 1.16
N LYS A 59 -17.23 7.02 0.50
CA LYS A 59 -16.46 7.63 -0.59
C LYS A 59 -15.08 8.05 -0.12
N ARG A 60 -14.06 7.85 -0.98
CA ARG A 60 -12.67 8.20 -0.63
C ARG A 60 -11.81 8.49 -1.87
N SER A 61 -10.85 9.39 -1.71
CA SER A 61 -9.68 9.57 -2.58
C SER A 61 -8.39 9.21 -1.82
N ALA A 62 -7.24 9.53 -2.36
CA ALA A 62 -5.94 9.36 -1.69
C ALA A 62 -5.66 7.91 -1.27
N PHE A 63 -5.75 6.97 -2.22
CA PHE A 63 -5.44 5.56 -2.04
C PHE A 63 -4.91 4.95 -3.35
N ILE A 64 -4.33 3.75 -3.26
CA ILE A 64 -3.76 3.04 -4.41
C ILE A 64 -4.52 1.74 -4.66
N HIS A 65 -5.12 1.62 -5.85
CA HIS A 65 -5.75 0.42 -6.37
C HIS A 65 -6.03 0.57 -7.88
N PRO A 66 -5.82 -0.46 -8.74
CA PRO A 66 -5.18 -1.73 -8.39
C PRO A 66 -3.66 -1.59 -8.18
N ILE A 67 -3.07 -2.60 -7.55
CA ILE A 67 -1.64 -2.89 -7.57
C ILE A 67 -1.48 -4.26 -8.21
N LYS A 68 -0.58 -4.37 -9.21
CA LYS A 68 -0.42 -5.58 -10.01
C LYS A 68 1.01 -6.09 -10.01
N THR A 69 1.16 -7.41 -10.08
CA THR A 69 2.45 -8.08 -10.32
C THR A 69 2.96 -7.85 -11.74
N PRO A 70 4.23 -8.19 -12.05
CA PRO A 70 4.76 -8.16 -13.42
C PRO A 70 3.92 -8.96 -14.44
N GLN A 71 3.27 -10.05 -14.05
CA GLN A 71 2.37 -10.84 -14.92
C GLN A 71 0.91 -10.32 -14.89
N GLY A 72 0.64 -9.22 -14.19
CA GLY A 72 -0.64 -8.53 -14.21
C GLY A 72 -1.66 -9.01 -13.17
N ALA A 73 -1.30 -9.90 -12.24
CA ALA A 73 -2.19 -10.32 -11.17
C ALA A 73 -2.49 -9.15 -10.22
N VAL A 74 -3.76 -8.86 -9.97
CA VAL A 74 -4.20 -7.80 -9.06
C VAL A 74 -4.07 -8.30 -7.62
N LEU A 75 -3.26 -7.60 -6.82
CA LEU A 75 -2.97 -7.97 -5.42
C LEU A 75 -3.66 -7.07 -4.39
N THR A 76 -4.64 -6.29 -4.79
CA THR A 76 -5.41 -5.43 -3.87
C THR A 76 -6.90 -5.54 -4.15
N SER A 77 -7.75 -5.19 -3.16
CA SER A 77 -9.20 -5.00 -3.36
C SER A 77 -9.69 -3.73 -2.67
N ILE A 78 -10.81 -3.17 -3.17
CA ILE A 78 -11.48 -2.02 -2.58
C ILE A 78 -12.96 -2.35 -2.33
N HIS A 79 -13.54 -1.69 -1.34
CA HIS A 79 -14.94 -1.86 -0.97
C HIS A 79 -15.37 -3.32 -0.81
N PRO A 80 -14.56 -4.20 -0.15
CA PRO A 80 -14.99 -5.58 0.07
C PRO A 80 -16.26 -5.59 0.94
N LYS A 81 -17.14 -6.57 0.73
CA LYS A 81 -18.46 -6.63 1.39
C LYS A 81 -18.39 -6.63 2.91
N ASP A 82 -17.32 -7.19 3.48
CA ASP A 82 -17.09 -7.27 4.91
C ASP A 82 -16.61 -5.94 5.54
N HIS A 83 -15.89 -5.09 4.76
CA HIS A 83 -15.32 -3.82 5.22
C HIS A 83 -15.27 -2.79 4.07
N ILE A 84 -16.41 -2.20 3.76
CA ILE A 84 -16.56 -1.26 2.61
C ILE A 84 -15.56 -0.08 2.66
N HIS A 85 -15.08 0.30 3.85
CA HIS A 85 -14.08 1.35 4.00
C HIS A 85 -12.64 0.92 3.70
N HIS A 86 -12.35 -0.35 3.34
CA HIS A 86 -11.02 -0.78 2.93
C HIS A 86 -10.73 -0.41 1.46
N MET A 87 -9.54 0.17 1.21
CA MET A 87 -9.23 0.85 -0.06
C MET A 87 -7.88 0.40 -0.64
N GLY A 88 -7.67 -0.89 -0.82
CA GLY A 88 -6.46 -1.44 -1.45
C GLY A 88 -5.19 -1.22 -0.62
N LEU A 89 -4.42 -0.19 -0.95
CA LEU A 89 -3.30 0.30 -0.16
C LEU A 89 -3.57 1.76 0.19
N TRP A 90 -3.66 2.06 1.49
CA TRP A 90 -4.03 3.40 1.98
C TRP A 90 -3.41 3.71 3.34
N ASN A 91 -3.56 4.93 3.79
CA ASN A 91 -3.30 5.31 5.17
C ASN A 91 -4.53 5.94 5.81
N ALA A 92 -4.68 5.77 7.08
CA ALA A 92 -5.55 6.57 7.93
C ALA A 92 -5.32 6.25 9.41
N TRP A 93 -5.45 7.28 10.23
CA TRP A 93 -5.56 7.15 11.67
C TRP A 93 -7.02 6.89 12.06
N VAL A 94 -7.24 6.04 13.07
CA VAL A 94 -8.60 5.65 13.44
C VAL A 94 -9.08 6.36 14.71
N LYS A 95 -8.58 5.97 15.84
CA LYS A 95 -8.96 6.59 17.11
C LYS A 95 -8.00 7.74 17.40
N THR A 96 -8.40 8.95 17.04
CA THR A 96 -7.57 10.14 17.24
C THR A 96 -8.31 11.16 18.07
N SER A 97 -7.57 12.04 18.76
CA SER A 97 -8.16 13.14 19.49
C SER A 97 -7.51 14.46 19.08
N TYR A 98 -8.36 15.42 18.75
CA TYR A 98 -7.98 16.77 18.40
C TYR A 98 -9.02 17.74 18.99
N GLU A 99 -8.55 18.76 19.73
CA GLU A 99 -9.42 19.73 20.43
C GLU A 99 -10.53 19.04 21.25
N ASN A 100 -10.17 18.00 22.03
CA ASN A 100 -11.07 17.18 22.84
C ASN A 100 -12.18 16.44 22.07
N ARG A 101 -12.08 16.32 20.75
CA ARG A 101 -12.97 15.52 19.92
C ARG A 101 -12.28 14.26 19.42
N GLU A 102 -13.00 13.15 19.40
CA GLU A 102 -12.59 11.94 18.66
C GLU A 102 -12.83 12.14 17.16
N ILE A 103 -11.81 11.85 16.35
CA ILE A 103 -11.88 11.93 14.89
C ILE A 103 -11.39 10.60 14.32
N ASP A 104 -12.22 10.00 13.49
CA ASP A 104 -11.93 8.76 12.77
C ASP A 104 -11.78 9.06 11.27
N PHE A 105 -10.54 8.92 10.78
CA PHE A 105 -10.20 9.08 9.36
C PHE A 105 -10.28 7.76 8.58
N TRP A 106 -10.51 6.63 9.28
CA TRP A 106 -10.43 5.29 8.73
C TRP A 106 -11.79 4.71 8.36
N ASN A 107 -12.71 4.63 9.34
CA ASN A 107 -13.98 3.91 9.16
C ASN A 107 -15.01 4.68 8.32
N LEU A 108 -14.88 5.97 8.17
CA LEU A 108 -15.63 6.91 7.33
C LEU A 108 -17.13 7.03 7.64
N LYS A 109 -17.83 5.97 8.06
CA LYS A 109 -19.30 5.93 8.26
C LYS A 109 -19.84 7.09 9.10
N LYS A 110 -19.12 7.49 10.16
CA LYS A 110 -19.53 8.58 11.04
C LYS A 110 -19.26 9.98 10.46
N ALA A 111 -18.64 10.07 9.29
CA ALA A 111 -18.24 11.31 8.65
C ALA A 111 -17.47 12.26 9.58
N GLN A 112 -16.59 11.72 10.44
CA GLN A 112 -15.79 12.52 11.37
C GLN A 112 -14.52 13.08 10.70
N GLY A 113 -13.99 12.37 9.71
CA GLY A 113 -12.82 12.81 8.95
C GLY A 113 -12.55 11.91 7.75
N SER A 114 -11.64 12.35 6.89
CA SER A 114 -11.16 11.58 5.74
C SER A 114 -9.77 12.04 5.35
N VAL A 115 -9.01 11.17 4.65
CA VAL A 115 -7.78 11.58 3.97
C VAL A 115 -8.13 11.85 2.51
N GLN A 116 -7.77 13.04 2.02
CA GLN A 116 -8.16 13.55 0.70
C GLN A 116 -6.94 13.99 -0.09
N TYR A 117 -6.91 13.69 -1.38
CA TYR A 117 -5.96 14.29 -2.31
C TYR A 117 -6.18 15.79 -2.39
N ALA A 118 -5.10 16.56 -2.39
CA ALA A 118 -5.14 18.02 -2.54
C ALA A 118 -4.49 18.47 -3.83
N GLU A 119 -3.22 18.13 -4.06
CA GLU A 119 -2.46 18.57 -5.23
C GLU A 119 -1.31 17.61 -5.56
N THR A 120 -0.84 17.63 -6.80
CA THR A 120 0.38 16.96 -7.24
C THR A 120 1.54 17.95 -7.15
N LEU A 121 2.57 17.63 -6.35
CA LEU A 121 3.77 18.44 -6.21
C LEU A 121 4.78 18.18 -7.34
N SER A 122 4.97 16.90 -7.66
CA SER A 122 5.92 16.50 -8.70
C SER A 122 5.61 15.13 -9.29
N ILE A 123 5.92 14.96 -10.55
CA ILE A 123 5.99 13.69 -11.26
C ILE A 123 7.46 13.32 -11.42
N HIS A 124 7.83 12.13 -10.99
CA HIS A 124 9.19 11.59 -11.08
C HIS A 124 9.29 10.70 -12.32
N ASP A 125 9.99 11.18 -13.33
CA ASP A 125 10.15 10.47 -14.61
C ASP A 125 11.63 10.18 -14.90
N HIS A 126 12.28 9.40 -14.03
CA HIS A 126 13.67 8.99 -14.20
C HIS A 126 13.77 7.67 -14.99
N LYS A 127 14.90 7.42 -15.65
CA LYS A 127 15.09 6.23 -16.52
C LYS A 127 14.81 4.90 -15.81
N SER A 128 15.25 4.74 -14.57
CA SER A 128 15.14 3.49 -13.79
C SER A 128 14.02 3.50 -12.74
N GLU A 129 13.38 4.65 -12.51
CA GLU A 129 12.39 4.86 -11.47
C GLU A 129 11.32 5.83 -11.95
N LYS A 130 10.06 5.49 -11.73
CA LYS A 130 8.91 6.36 -12.00
C LYS A 130 8.13 6.57 -10.71
N GLY A 131 7.51 7.73 -10.58
CA GLY A 131 6.78 7.99 -9.34
C GLY A 131 6.09 9.34 -9.32
N PHE A 132 5.65 9.73 -8.14
CA PHE A 132 5.02 11.01 -7.90
C PHE A 132 5.14 11.42 -6.44
N THR A 133 5.03 12.71 -6.18
CA THR A 133 4.78 13.27 -4.85
C THR A 133 3.51 14.10 -4.90
N VAL A 134 2.59 13.84 -3.97
CA VAL A 134 1.32 14.56 -3.83
C VAL A 134 1.15 15.09 -2.41
N ILE A 135 0.28 16.08 -2.25
CA ILE A 135 -0.26 16.46 -0.95
C ILE A 135 -1.55 15.68 -0.71
N GLN A 136 -1.61 15.05 0.44
CA GLN A 136 -2.84 14.52 1.03
C GLN A 136 -3.16 15.32 2.29
N ASN A 137 -4.42 15.66 2.50
CA ASN A 137 -4.89 16.33 3.69
C ASN A 137 -5.71 15.36 4.55
N HIS A 138 -5.37 15.25 5.83
CA HIS A 138 -6.25 14.60 6.81
C HIS A 138 -7.21 15.67 7.31
N VAL A 139 -8.46 15.58 6.87
CA VAL A 139 -9.49 16.59 7.05
C VAL A 139 -10.47 16.10 8.11
N ALA A 140 -10.57 16.83 9.21
CA ALA A 140 -11.62 16.65 10.21
C ALA A 140 -12.88 17.38 9.77
N PHE A 141 -14.04 16.73 9.94
CA PHE A 141 -15.34 17.31 9.66
C PHE A 141 -16.01 17.70 10.98
N ASP A 142 -16.46 18.95 11.06
CA ASP A 142 -17.22 19.44 12.20
C ASP A 142 -18.71 19.12 12.08
N PRO A 143 -19.44 19.03 13.18
CA PRO A 143 -20.90 18.87 13.16
C PRO A 143 -21.58 19.96 12.33
N ASP A 144 -21.04 21.18 12.33
CA ASP A 144 -21.53 22.33 11.57
C ASP A 144 -21.13 22.31 10.08
N LYS A 145 -20.65 21.16 9.57
CA LYS A 145 -20.18 20.95 8.19
C LYS A 145 -18.98 21.81 7.78
N LYS A 146 -18.30 22.47 8.70
CA LYS A 146 -16.99 23.08 8.45
C LYS A 146 -15.94 21.96 8.44
N SER A 147 -14.92 22.09 7.63
CA SER A 147 -13.81 21.15 7.58
C SER A 147 -12.52 21.83 8.00
N LYS A 148 -11.67 21.12 8.75
CA LYS A 148 -10.36 21.61 9.18
C LYS A 148 -9.29 20.61 8.77
N ILE A 149 -8.24 21.07 8.11
CA ILE A 149 -7.07 20.24 7.79
C ILE A 149 -6.23 20.16 9.06
N ILE A 150 -6.03 18.95 9.57
CA ILE A 150 -5.24 18.68 10.78
C ILE A 150 -3.81 18.31 10.39
N ILE A 151 -3.67 17.36 9.44
CA ILE A 151 -2.38 16.90 8.93
C ILE A 151 -2.30 17.25 7.46
N LYS A 152 -1.20 17.88 7.05
CA LYS A 152 -0.78 18.01 5.65
C LYS A 152 0.31 16.97 5.41
N GLU A 153 0.10 16.06 4.49
CA GLU A 153 1.00 14.95 4.22
C GLU A 153 1.64 15.08 2.84
N ASN A 154 2.97 15.09 2.78
CA ASN A 154 3.70 14.86 1.54
C ASN A 154 3.81 13.35 1.34
N PHE A 155 3.06 12.83 0.40
CA PHE A 155 2.99 11.40 0.09
C PHE A 155 3.73 11.12 -1.22
N THR A 156 4.76 10.26 -1.16
CA THR A 156 5.59 9.92 -2.31
C THR A 156 5.54 8.42 -2.59
N ILE A 157 5.33 8.09 -3.86
CA ILE A 157 5.45 6.74 -4.40
C ILE A 157 6.54 6.73 -5.46
N LYS A 158 7.43 5.73 -5.40
CA LYS A 158 8.46 5.49 -6.42
C LYS A 158 8.43 4.03 -6.81
N LEU A 159 8.35 3.76 -8.10
CA LEU A 159 8.32 2.42 -8.69
C LEU A 159 9.63 2.15 -9.42
N SER A 160 10.27 1.05 -9.09
CA SER A 160 11.39 0.48 -9.85
C SER A 160 11.16 -0.99 -10.14
N LYS A 161 11.85 -1.51 -11.17
CA LYS A 161 11.78 -2.92 -11.57
C LYS A 161 13.17 -3.54 -11.55
N LYS A 162 13.33 -4.69 -10.89
CA LYS A 162 14.56 -5.46 -10.86
C LYS A 162 14.26 -6.96 -10.82
N ASN A 163 14.91 -7.74 -11.69
CA ASN A 163 14.77 -9.21 -11.74
C ASN A 163 13.31 -9.67 -11.78
N ASN A 164 12.53 -9.07 -12.68
CA ASN A 164 11.10 -9.33 -12.84
C ASN A 164 10.26 -9.18 -11.55
N LYS A 165 10.63 -8.25 -10.68
CA LYS A 165 9.91 -7.86 -9.48
C LYS A 165 9.74 -6.34 -9.46
N TYR A 166 8.60 -5.87 -8.94
CA TYR A 166 8.43 -4.46 -8.69
C TYR A 166 8.80 -4.13 -7.25
N PHE A 167 9.47 -3.00 -7.08
CA PHE A 167 9.78 -2.39 -5.81
C PHE A 167 9.09 -1.03 -5.77
N ILE A 168 8.24 -0.82 -4.78
CA ILE A 168 7.49 0.41 -4.61
C ILE A 168 7.89 1.02 -3.27
N ASP A 169 8.58 2.16 -3.31
CA ASP A 169 8.81 2.95 -2.11
C ASP A 169 7.57 3.78 -1.79
N TYR A 170 7.10 3.66 -0.57
CA TYR A 170 5.98 4.35 0.02
C TYR A 170 6.50 5.24 1.14
N ILE A 171 6.48 6.56 0.93
CA ILE A 171 7.02 7.54 1.85
C ILE A 171 5.91 8.51 2.24
N SER A 172 5.65 8.62 3.54
CA SER A 172 4.61 9.44 4.13
C SER A 172 5.25 10.41 5.12
N ASN A 173 5.21 11.72 4.80
CA ASN A 173 5.70 12.77 5.67
C ASN A 173 4.50 13.60 6.14
N GLN A 174 4.01 13.32 7.33
CA GLN A 174 2.81 13.90 7.92
C GLN A 174 3.18 15.06 8.82
N LYS A 175 2.73 16.27 8.50
CA LYS A 175 2.92 17.46 9.32
C LYS A 175 1.62 17.85 10.02
N ASN A 176 1.63 17.90 11.33
CA ASN A 176 0.57 18.55 12.09
C ASN A 176 0.67 20.07 11.83
N ILE A 177 -0.30 20.63 11.10
CA ILE A 177 -0.29 22.04 10.71
C ILE A 177 -1.13 22.93 11.67
N THR A 178 -1.55 22.37 12.78
CA THR A 178 -2.33 23.06 13.79
C THR A 178 -1.46 23.53 14.96
N ASP A 179 -2.04 24.28 15.85
CA ASP A 179 -1.43 24.84 17.07
C ASP A 179 -1.58 23.91 18.29
N THR A 180 -2.24 22.78 18.14
CA THR A 180 -2.45 21.79 19.22
C THR A 180 -1.92 20.41 18.82
N ASP A 181 -1.60 19.57 19.81
CA ASP A 181 -1.15 18.22 19.57
C ASP A 181 -2.25 17.36 18.93
N PHE A 182 -1.87 16.58 17.92
CA PHE A 182 -2.70 15.54 17.36
C PHE A 182 -2.43 14.24 18.09
N ILE A 183 -3.40 13.82 18.93
CA ILE A 183 -3.22 12.69 19.84
C ILE A 183 -3.68 11.39 19.18
N LEU A 184 -2.85 10.38 19.28
CA LEU A 184 -3.07 9.02 18.82
C LEU A 184 -3.13 8.09 20.04
N PRO A 185 -4.30 7.89 20.66
CA PRO A 185 -4.45 6.96 21.78
C PRO A 185 -4.06 5.54 21.37
N SER A 186 -3.62 4.73 22.33
CA SER A 186 -3.39 3.30 22.08
C SER A 186 -4.64 2.66 21.50
N TYR A 187 -4.49 2.03 20.32
CA TYR A 187 -5.60 1.36 19.66
C TYR A 187 -5.11 0.24 18.73
N ARG A 188 -5.97 -0.78 18.57
CA ARG A 188 -5.64 -2.04 17.90
C ARG A 188 -5.34 -1.95 16.39
N TYR A 189 -5.73 -0.86 15.69
CA TYR A 189 -5.46 -0.61 14.28
C TYR A 189 -5.48 0.88 13.95
N GLY A 190 -5.11 1.22 12.72
CA GLY A 190 -4.92 2.59 12.25
C GLY A 190 -3.45 2.95 12.19
N GLY A 191 -3.04 3.65 11.15
CA GLY A 191 -1.65 4.02 10.99
C GLY A 191 -1.29 4.47 9.58
N PRO A 192 0.01 4.64 9.33
CA PRO A 192 0.51 5.28 8.11
C PRO A 192 0.43 4.39 6.87
N ILE A 193 0.17 3.09 7.00
CA ILE A 193 0.00 2.16 5.89
C ILE A 193 -0.94 1.03 6.26
N ALA A 194 -1.88 0.75 5.38
CA ALA A 194 -2.78 -0.39 5.47
C ALA A 194 -2.93 -1.08 4.12
N TYR A 195 -3.16 -2.37 4.14
CA TYR A 195 -3.27 -3.21 2.96
C TYR A 195 -4.48 -4.13 3.04
N ARG A 196 -5.28 -4.16 1.98
CA ARG A 196 -6.35 -5.13 1.74
C ARG A 196 -6.00 -5.96 0.52
N GLY A 197 -5.75 -7.25 0.72
CA GLY A 197 -5.41 -8.20 -0.34
C GLY A 197 -6.60 -8.57 -1.22
N PRO A 198 -6.36 -9.41 -2.25
CA PRO A 198 -7.42 -9.88 -3.16
C PRO A 198 -8.52 -10.62 -2.42
N GLU A 199 -9.78 -10.44 -2.83
CA GLU A 199 -10.94 -11.09 -2.18
C GLU A 199 -10.92 -12.62 -2.26
N HIS A 200 -10.30 -13.18 -3.30
CA HIS A 200 -10.17 -14.63 -3.47
C HIS A 200 -9.06 -15.26 -2.61
N TRP A 201 -8.25 -14.46 -1.90
CA TRP A 201 -7.28 -14.96 -0.95
C TRP A 201 -7.91 -15.13 0.44
N ASN A 202 -7.89 -16.34 0.96
CA ASN A 202 -8.52 -16.71 2.22
C ASN A 202 -7.62 -17.61 3.10
N SER A 203 -8.19 -18.18 4.16
CA SER A 203 -7.48 -19.08 5.08
C SER A 203 -6.92 -20.32 4.42
N ASP A 204 -7.58 -20.83 3.36
CA ASP A 204 -7.26 -22.15 2.78
C ASP A 204 -6.17 -22.03 1.70
N ASN A 205 -6.07 -20.88 1.05
CA ASN A 205 -5.24 -20.73 -0.14
C ASN A 205 -4.17 -19.65 -0.02
N SER A 206 -4.11 -18.89 1.07
CA SER A 206 -3.13 -17.83 1.22
C SER A 206 -2.38 -17.89 2.53
N LYS A 207 -1.16 -17.37 2.53
CA LYS A 207 -0.24 -17.41 3.68
C LYS A 207 0.14 -15.98 4.09
N VAL A 208 0.34 -15.81 5.39
CA VAL A 208 0.91 -14.61 6.00
C VAL A 208 2.15 -15.03 6.77
N LEU A 209 3.26 -14.32 6.58
CA LEU A 209 4.51 -14.57 7.27
C LEU A 209 5.15 -13.24 7.68
N THR A 210 5.50 -13.11 8.96
CA THR A 210 6.26 -11.96 9.48
C THR A 210 7.76 -12.27 9.55
N SER A 211 8.58 -11.23 9.75
CA SER A 211 10.04 -11.36 9.96
C SER A 211 10.41 -12.27 11.14
N GLU A 212 9.50 -12.43 12.10
CA GLU A 212 9.69 -13.24 13.29
C GLU A 212 9.12 -14.67 13.16
N GLY A 213 8.83 -15.10 11.92
CA GLY A 213 8.28 -16.42 11.63
C GLY A 213 6.83 -16.61 12.08
N LYS A 214 6.13 -15.54 12.45
CA LYS A 214 4.72 -15.59 12.84
C LYS A 214 3.83 -15.64 11.61
N ASN A 215 2.69 -16.34 11.75
CA ASN A 215 1.66 -16.44 10.72
C ASN A 215 0.43 -15.60 11.09
N ARG A 216 -0.67 -15.73 10.33
CA ARG A 216 -1.89 -14.96 10.57
C ARG A 216 -2.55 -15.22 11.94
N ASN A 217 -2.37 -16.41 12.54
CA ASN A 217 -3.01 -16.76 13.82
C ASN A 217 -2.23 -16.27 15.04
N ASN A 218 -0.92 -16.06 14.92
CA ASN A 218 -0.07 -15.65 16.03
C ASN A 218 0.77 -14.39 15.76
N GLY A 219 0.58 -13.73 14.60
CA GLY A 219 1.30 -12.51 14.22
C GLY A 219 0.62 -11.22 14.67
N HIS A 220 -0.68 -11.24 14.98
CA HIS A 220 -1.37 -10.04 15.43
C HIS A 220 -0.77 -9.47 16.72
N ALA A 221 -0.62 -8.15 16.78
CA ALA A 221 -0.03 -7.40 17.90
C ALA A 221 1.41 -7.80 18.25
N THR A 222 2.13 -8.44 17.33
CA THR A 222 3.58 -8.67 17.44
C THR A 222 4.36 -7.64 16.62
N ARG A 223 5.65 -7.49 16.90
CA ARG A 223 6.54 -6.59 16.15
C ARG A 223 7.07 -7.31 14.92
N ALA A 224 7.22 -6.58 13.81
CA ALA A 224 7.77 -7.14 12.58
C ALA A 224 8.51 -6.10 11.73
N ASN A 225 9.67 -6.48 11.21
CA ASN A 225 10.43 -5.70 10.24
C ASN A 225 9.82 -5.76 8.84
N TRP A 226 9.19 -6.87 8.53
CA TRP A 226 8.46 -7.08 7.27
C TRP A 226 7.33 -8.08 7.47
N CYS A 227 6.35 -7.99 6.58
CA CYS A 227 5.28 -8.97 6.49
C CYS A 227 5.02 -9.30 5.01
N SER A 228 4.90 -10.59 4.69
CA SER A 228 4.59 -11.10 3.36
C SER A 228 3.24 -11.80 3.33
N PHE A 229 2.57 -11.67 2.20
CA PHE A 229 1.28 -12.25 1.87
C PHE A 229 1.45 -13.00 0.55
N THR A 230 1.19 -14.29 0.55
CA THR A 230 1.35 -15.14 -0.65
C THR A 230 0.06 -15.89 -0.89
N GLY A 231 -0.36 -15.96 -2.13
CA GLY A 231 -1.56 -16.67 -2.53
C GLY A 231 -1.65 -16.93 -4.03
N PRO A 232 -2.68 -17.67 -4.47
CA PRO A 232 -2.81 -18.12 -5.85
C PRO A 232 -3.18 -16.98 -6.80
N THR A 233 -2.69 -17.10 -8.02
CA THR A 233 -3.09 -16.30 -9.19
C THR A 233 -3.44 -17.22 -10.34
N LYS A 234 -3.87 -16.67 -11.47
CA LYS A 234 -4.14 -17.46 -12.67
C LYS A 234 -2.87 -18.13 -13.24
N SER A 235 -1.69 -17.58 -12.93
CA SER A 235 -0.40 -18.03 -13.47
C SER A 235 0.49 -18.73 -12.43
N GLY A 236 -0.01 -19.03 -11.24
CA GLY A 236 0.76 -19.65 -10.17
C GLY A 236 0.55 -18.95 -8.83
N GLU A 237 1.59 -18.71 -8.06
CA GLU A 237 1.54 -17.96 -6.79
C GLU A 237 2.11 -16.55 -6.98
N ALA A 238 1.61 -15.59 -6.20
CA ALA A 238 2.19 -14.26 -6.11
C ALA A 238 2.44 -13.85 -4.67
N THR A 239 3.43 -12.97 -4.48
CA THR A 239 3.75 -12.37 -3.19
C THR A 239 3.55 -10.86 -3.22
N PHE A 240 2.85 -10.35 -2.20
CA PHE A 240 2.85 -8.95 -1.80
C PHE A 240 3.59 -8.86 -0.46
N CYS A 241 4.70 -8.13 -0.40
CA CYS A 241 5.49 -8.01 0.81
C CYS A 241 5.67 -6.54 1.18
N ILE A 242 5.53 -6.19 2.48
CA ILE A 242 5.75 -4.84 3.01
C ILE A 242 6.92 -4.88 3.98
N LEU A 243 7.97 -4.12 3.66
CA LEU A 243 9.15 -3.90 4.50
C LEU A 243 8.98 -2.58 5.25
N SER A 244 9.20 -2.56 6.56
CA SER A 244 9.22 -1.34 7.38
C SER A 244 10.66 -0.85 7.52
N HIS A 245 10.88 0.45 7.34
CA HIS A 245 12.20 1.05 7.57
C HIS A 245 12.49 1.21 9.05
N SER A 246 13.74 1.01 9.46
CA SER A 246 14.17 1.07 10.86
C SER A 246 14.04 2.48 11.49
N SER A 247 13.99 3.53 10.67
CA SER A 247 13.77 4.91 11.13
C SER A 247 12.32 5.24 11.45
N ASN A 248 11.36 4.33 11.19
CA ASN A 248 9.96 4.57 11.51
C ASN A 248 9.76 4.66 13.04
N HIS A 249 8.84 5.53 13.46
CA HIS A 249 8.46 5.62 14.87
C HIS A 249 8.04 4.24 15.41
N ASP A 250 8.51 3.89 16.61
CA ASP A 250 8.26 2.60 17.30
C ASP A 250 8.75 1.35 16.51
N SER A 251 9.84 1.50 15.72
CA SER A 251 10.41 0.37 14.95
C SER A 251 11.11 -0.66 15.86
N PRO A 252 10.96 -2.00 15.59
CA PRO A 252 10.01 -2.61 14.66
C PRO A 252 8.56 -2.39 15.08
N GLN A 253 7.76 -1.85 14.19
CA GLN A 253 6.36 -1.53 14.51
C GLN A 253 5.53 -2.78 14.75
N ARG A 254 4.50 -2.66 15.60
CA ARG A 254 3.49 -3.70 15.77
C ARG A 254 2.60 -3.80 14.54
N VAL A 255 2.08 -5.00 14.31
CA VAL A 255 1.23 -5.30 13.16
C VAL A 255 -0.19 -5.68 13.56
N ARG A 256 -1.16 -5.26 12.77
CA ARG A 256 -2.52 -5.79 12.76
C ARG A 256 -2.64 -6.78 11.62
N ILE A 257 -2.97 -8.02 11.94
CA ILE A 257 -3.20 -9.12 11.02
C ILE A 257 -4.50 -9.80 11.43
N TRP A 258 -5.34 -10.20 10.47
CA TRP A 258 -6.51 -11.03 10.73
C TRP A 258 -6.11 -12.50 10.79
N SER A 259 -6.71 -13.23 11.75
CA SER A 259 -6.55 -14.69 11.88
C SER A 259 -7.34 -15.43 10.79
N ASN A 260 -7.17 -16.74 10.72
CA ASN A 260 -7.97 -17.61 9.84
C ASN A 260 -9.48 -17.49 10.09
N GLU A 261 -9.88 -17.26 11.34
CA GLU A 261 -11.29 -17.13 11.73
C GLU A 261 -11.91 -15.77 11.36
N ASN A 262 -11.08 -14.72 11.25
CA ASN A 262 -11.58 -13.41 10.91
C ASN A 262 -11.87 -13.31 9.42
N HIS A 263 -13.14 -13.09 9.05
CA HIS A 263 -13.56 -12.86 7.67
C HIS A 263 -13.03 -13.90 6.68
N ASN A 264 -13.11 -15.18 7.07
CA ASN A 264 -12.61 -16.33 6.30
C ASN A 264 -11.11 -16.21 5.93
N GLY A 265 -10.30 -15.64 6.84
CA GLY A 265 -8.88 -15.42 6.62
C GLY A 265 -8.55 -14.44 5.49
N ALA A 266 -9.46 -13.52 5.19
CA ALA A 266 -9.19 -12.45 4.22
C ALA A 266 -7.92 -11.67 4.60
N ILE A 267 -7.13 -11.30 3.61
CA ILE A 267 -5.89 -10.58 3.85
C ILE A 267 -6.18 -9.12 4.21
N PHE A 268 -5.94 -8.80 5.45
CA PHE A 268 -5.88 -7.43 5.96
C PHE A 268 -4.63 -7.25 6.81
N PHE A 269 -3.95 -6.15 6.56
CA PHE A 269 -2.72 -5.80 7.25
C PHE A 269 -2.61 -4.30 7.51
N ASN A 270 -1.96 -3.94 8.63
CA ASN A 270 -1.67 -2.56 8.99
C ASN A 270 -0.45 -2.53 9.93
N TYR A 271 0.53 -1.65 9.68
CA TYR A 271 1.49 -1.25 10.70
C TYR A 271 0.84 -0.25 11.65
N VAL A 272 0.96 -0.49 12.96
CA VAL A 272 0.23 0.25 14.01
C VAL A 272 1.20 0.80 15.07
N PRO A 273 1.85 1.93 14.82
CA PRO A 273 2.85 2.49 15.75
C PRO A 273 2.28 2.91 17.12
N ALA A 274 0.98 3.19 17.18
CA ALA A 274 0.28 3.53 18.44
C ALA A 274 -0.52 2.33 19.01
N GLN A 275 -0.16 1.07 18.72
CA GLN A 275 -0.96 -0.06 19.17
C GLN A 275 -0.84 -0.31 20.68
N GLU A 276 0.35 -0.18 21.23
CA GLU A 276 0.65 -0.49 22.63
C GLU A 276 0.59 0.74 23.51
N LYS A 277 1.08 1.87 23.01
CA LYS A 277 1.18 3.13 23.74
C LYS A 277 0.59 4.26 22.92
N SER A 278 -0.03 5.22 23.59
CA SER A 278 -0.42 6.46 22.94
C SER A 278 0.79 7.22 22.42
N TRP A 279 0.59 7.94 21.35
CA TRP A 279 1.60 8.79 20.73
C TRP A 279 0.99 10.09 20.24
N ASN A 280 1.78 11.15 20.15
CA ASN A 280 1.30 12.46 19.72
C ASN A 280 2.18 12.97 18.56
N ILE A 281 1.55 13.46 17.51
CA ILE A 281 2.21 14.33 16.55
C ILE A 281 2.03 15.75 17.07
N LYS A 282 3.08 16.30 17.70
CA LYS A 282 3.03 17.62 18.32
C LYS A 282 2.70 18.72 17.32
N ALA A 283 2.13 19.81 17.82
CA ALA A 283 1.84 21.01 17.02
C ALA A 283 3.04 21.45 16.20
N GLY A 284 2.85 21.69 14.89
CA GLY A 284 3.90 22.07 13.95
C GLY A 284 4.93 21.00 13.57
N MET A 285 4.91 19.82 14.21
CA MET A 285 5.92 18.75 14.00
C MET A 285 5.53 17.76 12.91
N ASN A 286 6.57 17.05 12.41
CA ASN A 286 6.42 16.01 11.41
C ASN A 286 6.48 14.62 12.03
N ALA A 287 5.73 13.68 11.43
CA ALA A 287 5.85 12.25 11.59
C ALA A 287 6.21 11.64 10.23
N ASN A 288 7.34 10.95 10.15
CA ASN A 288 7.87 10.42 8.91
C ASN A 288 7.81 8.90 8.91
N PHE A 289 7.30 8.31 7.83
CA PHE A 289 7.18 6.87 7.65
C PHE A 289 7.70 6.46 6.28
N LYS A 290 8.45 5.37 6.26
CA LYS A 290 9.02 4.78 5.05
C LYS A 290 8.72 3.29 5.02
N TYR A 291 8.17 2.83 3.90
CA TYR A 291 7.93 1.42 3.64
C TYR A 291 8.38 1.09 2.22
N ARG A 292 8.76 -0.16 1.98
CA ARG A 292 9.00 -0.68 0.63
C ARG A 292 8.10 -1.88 0.40
N ILE A 293 7.37 -1.86 -0.71
CA ILE A 293 6.52 -2.97 -1.14
C ILE A 293 7.26 -3.72 -2.24
N ILE A 294 7.26 -5.04 -2.16
CA ILE A 294 7.80 -5.92 -3.19
C ILE A 294 6.66 -6.75 -3.76
N LEU A 295 6.53 -6.73 -5.09
CA LEU A 295 5.56 -7.54 -5.83
C LEU A 295 6.29 -8.57 -6.67
N SER A 296 5.89 -9.83 -6.56
CA SER A 296 6.51 -10.95 -7.25
C SER A 296 5.44 -11.93 -7.73
N ASP A 297 5.64 -12.53 -8.91
CA ASP A 297 4.82 -13.65 -9.43
C ASP A 297 5.35 -15.02 -8.97
N GLU A 298 5.97 -15.06 -7.81
CA GLU A 298 6.47 -16.26 -7.15
C GLU A 298 6.42 -16.09 -5.63
N ASN A 299 6.44 -17.21 -4.93
CA ASN A 299 6.57 -17.24 -3.47
C ASN A 299 8.00 -16.85 -3.08
N LEU A 300 8.16 -15.73 -2.39
CA LEU A 300 9.45 -15.27 -1.91
C LEU A 300 9.82 -15.94 -0.59
N SER A 301 10.99 -16.56 -0.52
CA SER A 301 11.50 -17.12 0.74
C SER A 301 11.79 -16.03 1.78
N SER A 302 11.66 -16.37 3.07
CA SER A 302 11.98 -15.46 4.19
C SER A 302 13.41 -14.94 4.13
N THR A 303 14.38 -15.77 3.72
CA THR A 303 15.77 -15.36 3.53
C THR A 303 15.88 -14.26 2.48
N LYS A 304 15.22 -14.42 1.33
CA LYS A 304 15.24 -13.42 0.26
C LYS A 304 14.59 -12.10 0.69
N ILE A 305 13.48 -12.18 1.42
CA ILE A 305 12.80 -10.98 1.95
C ILE A 305 13.69 -10.29 2.98
N LYS A 306 14.36 -11.04 3.86
CA LYS A 306 15.32 -10.51 4.82
C LYS A 306 16.48 -9.76 4.11
N ASP A 307 17.04 -10.33 3.03
CA ASP A 307 18.09 -9.67 2.24
C ASP A 307 17.59 -8.33 1.64
N TYR A 308 16.37 -8.30 1.12
CA TYR A 308 15.75 -7.07 0.63
C TYR A 308 15.56 -6.04 1.74
N TRP A 309 15.11 -6.47 2.93
CA TRP A 309 14.93 -5.58 4.08
C TRP A 309 16.27 -5.01 4.57
N VAL A 310 17.31 -5.84 4.69
CA VAL A 310 18.66 -5.38 5.07
C VAL A 310 19.19 -4.34 4.08
N ASN A 311 19.02 -4.58 2.77
CA ASN A 311 19.47 -3.62 1.76
C ASN A 311 18.65 -2.32 1.77
N TYR A 312 17.34 -2.40 2.04
CA TYR A 312 16.48 -1.22 2.15
C TYR A 312 16.82 -0.33 3.35
N ASN A 313 17.43 -0.87 4.37
CA ASN A 313 17.80 -0.15 5.60
C ASN A 313 19.27 0.29 5.63
N LYS A 314 20.02 0.12 4.54
CA LYS A 314 21.39 0.65 4.42
C LYS A 314 21.42 2.09 3.90
N ASP A 315 20.35 2.53 3.25
CA ASP A 315 20.13 3.87 2.69
C ASP A 315 19.41 4.76 3.73
#